data_b8e8ee46bf53b6e7518c2515c76928d5
#
_entry.id   b8e8ee46bf53b6e7518c2515c76928d5
#
_cell.length_a   1.000
_cell.length_b   1.000
_cell.length_c   1.000
_cell.angle_alpha   90.00
_cell.angle_beta   90.00
_cell.angle_gamma   90.00
#
_symmetry.space_group_name_H-M   'P 1'
#
loop_
_entity.id
_entity.type
_entity.pdbx_description
1 polymer ?
#
loop_
_entity_poly.entity_id
_entity_poly.type
_entity_poly.pdbx_seq_one_letter_code
_entity_poly.pdbx_strand_id
1 'polypeptide(L)'
;GLLLLVYKFLFNWKLSIFTICDDSKEIAESATLVKRCMRFIAVKLYSGIILTNDDVLSWYVERFQTRQKFLFFPIIQKDQDFRLLLENALPVSRILKDTYHLEGRQVLLFVGRLIDIKNLFFLLDAFALVVKRYPKAILLFVGDGDQREALERHAERNGLANHVIFAGKKQGEDLYACYNIGQIFVLPSYYERFGAVVNEALLAGCYTLCSVVAGAACLIEPRKNGDLFDPASKTDLAEKLAEGLEDCEGLRQISLKANKMGYSYDQYIISFFNQLNSIIG
;
A
#
# COMPACT_ATOMS: atom_id res chain seq x y z
N GLY A 1 -5.11 -10.02 24.34
CA GLY A 1 -6.31 -10.75 23.91
C GLY A 1 -6.76 -11.80 24.90
N LEU A 2 -5.93 -12.82 25.23
CA LEU A 2 -6.32 -13.94 26.08
C LEU A 2 -6.77 -13.51 27.49
N LEU A 3 -6.05 -12.60 28.12
CA LEU A 3 -6.39 -12.06 29.46
C LEU A 3 -7.77 -11.37 29.47
N LEU A 4 -8.11 -10.63 28.41
CA LEU A 4 -9.42 -9.98 28.30
C LEU A 4 -10.55 -11.02 28.13
N LEU A 5 -10.30 -12.12 27.42
CA LEU A 5 -11.27 -13.22 27.32
C LEU A 5 -11.47 -13.89 28.67
N VAL A 6 -10.38 -14.16 29.41
CA VAL A 6 -10.47 -14.71 30.79
C VAL A 6 -11.27 -13.76 31.68
N TYR A 7 -10.97 -12.46 31.66
CA TYR A 7 -11.74 -11.46 32.41
C TYR A 7 -13.23 -11.45 32.02
N LYS A 8 -13.54 -11.47 30.71
CA LYS A 8 -14.93 -11.56 30.25
C LYS A 8 -15.67 -12.73 30.82
N PHE A 9 -15.10 -13.93 30.77
CA PHE A 9 -15.75 -15.14 31.22
C PHE A 9 -15.88 -15.24 32.75
N LEU A 10 -14.90 -14.69 33.51
CA LEU A 10 -14.91 -14.79 34.96
C LEU A 10 -15.66 -13.66 35.68
N PHE A 11 -15.64 -12.45 35.10
CA PHE A 11 -16.09 -11.25 35.80
C PHE A 11 -17.15 -10.41 35.06
N ASN A 12 -17.15 -10.42 33.73
CA ASN A 12 -18.12 -9.61 32.97
C ASN A 12 -18.43 -10.25 31.61
N TRP A 13 -19.31 -11.20 31.56
CA TRP A 13 -19.70 -11.92 30.36
C TRP A 13 -20.40 -11.04 29.30
N LYS A 14 -20.95 -9.86 29.66
CA LYS A 14 -21.52 -8.86 28.77
C LYS A 14 -20.47 -8.02 28.04
N LEU A 15 -19.19 -8.12 28.45
CA LEU A 15 -18.12 -7.35 27.82
C LEU A 15 -17.95 -7.73 26.35
N SER A 16 -18.06 -6.73 25.47
CA SER A 16 -17.77 -6.89 24.04
C SER A 16 -16.27 -6.74 23.78
N ILE A 17 -15.67 -7.78 23.19
CA ILE A 17 -14.24 -7.81 22.89
C ILE A 17 -14.08 -7.98 21.38
N PHE A 18 -13.29 -7.08 20.77
CA PHE A 18 -12.95 -7.10 19.34
C PHE A 18 -11.45 -7.40 19.16
N THR A 19 -11.11 -8.00 18.03
CA THR A 19 -9.73 -8.20 17.60
C THR A 19 -9.55 -7.72 16.17
N ILE A 20 -8.31 -7.38 15.81
CA ILE A 20 -7.94 -6.98 14.43
C ILE A 20 -7.19 -8.13 13.78
N CYS A 21 -7.48 -8.38 12.52
CA CYS A 21 -6.79 -9.33 11.68
C CYS A 21 -6.34 -8.62 10.40
N ASP A 22 -5.03 -8.59 10.20
CA ASP A 22 -4.34 -7.96 9.06
C ASP A 22 -3.85 -8.99 8.02
N ASP A 23 -4.45 -10.18 7.99
CA ASP A 23 -4.12 -11.20 7.00
C ASP A 23 -4.52 -10.74 5.58
N SER A 24 -3.75 -11.15 4.55
CA SER A 24 -4.24 -11.18 3.18
C SER A 24 -5.00 -12.49 2.92
N LYS A 25 -5.73 -12.58 1.78
CA LYS A 25 -6.48 -13.78 1.39
C LYS A 25 -5.55 -14.99 1.25
N GLU A 26 -4.37 -14.83 0.64
CA GLU A 26 -3.36 -15.89 0.48
C GLU A 26 -2.86 -16.40 1.84
N ILE A 27 -2.64 -15.49 2.81
CA ILE A 27 -2.28 -15.85 4.18
C ILE A 27 -3.42 -16.61 4.87
N ALA A 28 -4.66 -16.21 4.61
CA ALA A 28 -5.82 -16.87 5.16
C ALA A 28 -5.98 -18.29 4.61
N GLU A 29 -5.80 -18.48 3.31
CA GLU A 29 -5.92 -19.77 2.61
C GLU A 29 -4.77 -20.72 2.92
N SER A 30 -3.52 -20.23 2.94
CA SER A 30 -2.31 -21.02 3.20
C SER A 30 -2.06 -21.31 4.69
N ALA A 31 -2.96 -20.90 5.58
CA ALA A 31 -2.78 -21.04 7.02
C ALA A 31 -2.66 -22.50 7.48
N THR A 32 -1.69 -22.74 8.37
CA THR A 32 -1.52 -24.05 9.05
C THR A 32 -2.76 -24.44 9.84
N LEU A 33 -2.93 -25.74 10.12
CA LEU A 33 -4.04 -26.26 10.93
C LEU A 33 -4.17 -25.52 12.27
N VAL A 34 -3.05 -25.22 12.93
CA VAL A 34 -3.04 -24.49 14.21
C VAL A 34 -3.65 -23.09 14.04
N LYS A 35 -3.22 -22.35 13.02
CA LYS A 35 -3.78 -21.01 12.71
C LYS A 35 -5.26 -21.10 12.36
N ARG A 36 -5.70 -22.11 11.60
CA ARG A 36 -7.12 -22.35 11.29
C ARG A 36 -7.95 -22.60 12.56
N CYS A 37 -7.46 -23.44 13.47
CA CYS A 37 -8.11 -23.66 14.76
C CYS A 37 -8.18 -22.38 15.59
N MET A 38 -7.09 -21.60 15.66
CA MET A 38 -7.08 -20.32 16.40
C MET A 38 -8.09 -19.33 15.81
N ARG A 39 -8.22 -19.23 14.48
CA ARG A 39 -9.24 -18.39 13.83
C ARG A 39 -10.65 -18.84 14.19
N PHE A 40 -10.92 -20.15 14.12
CA PHE A 40 -12.23 -20.68 14.50
C PHE A 40 -12.58 -20.36 15.96
N ILE A 41 -11.63 -20.50 16.86
CA ILE A 41 -11.79 -20.13 18.27
C ILE A 41 -12.02 -18.62 18.40
N ALA A 42 -11.25 -17.79 17.67
CA ALA A 42 -11.41 -16.36 17.68
C ALA A 42 -12.81 -15.91 17.20
N VAL A 43 -13.32 -16.46 16.10
CA VAL A 43 -14.67 -16.16 15.61
C VAL A 43 -15.75 -16.52 16.64
N LYS A 44 -15.53 -17.58 17.44
CA LYS A 44 -16.49 -17.97 18.49
C LYS A 44 -16.41 -17.13 19.75
N LEU A 45 -15.21 -16.74 20.17
CA LEU A 45 -14.99 -16.10 21.48
C LEU A 45 -15.07 -14.58 21.44
N TYR A 46 -14.65 -13.96 20.33
CA TYR A 46 -14.71 -12.51 20.20
C TYR A 46 -16.11 -12.05 19.79
N SER A 47 -16.48 -10.87 20.21
CA SER A 47 -17.75 -10.22 19.81
C SER A 47 -17.71 -9.79 18.34
N GLY A 48 -16.52 -9.38 17.86
CA GLY A 48 -16.29 -9.08 16.45
C GLY A 48 -14.81 -9.14 16.08
N ILE A 49 -14.54 -9.27 14.77
CA ILE A 49 -13.21 -9.28 14.17
C ILE A 49 -13.15 -8.15 13.15
N ILE A 50 -12.20 -7.23 13.31
CA ILE A 50 -11.95 -6.14 12.39
C ILE A 50 -10.95 -6.65 11.35
N LEU A 51 -11.35 -6.62 10.09
CA LEU A 51 -10.56 -7.05 8.94
C LEU A 51 -10.11 -5.80 8.16
N THR A 52 -8.89 -5.82 7.69
CA THR A 52 -8.27 -4.67 7.03
C THR A 52 -8.35 -4.73 5.51
N ASN A 53 -8.86 -5.84 4.96
CA ASN A 53 -8.93 -6.12 3.54
C ASN A 53 -10.31 -6.73 3.20
N ASP A 54 -10.94 -6.25 2.14
CA ASP A 54 -12.28 -6.67 1.68
C ASP A 54 -12.29 -8.11 1.17
N ASP A 55 -11.25 -8.55 0.48
CA ASP A 55 -11.15 -9.92 -0.03
C ASP A 55 -11.10 -10.93 1.12
N VAL A 56 -10.36 -10.58 2.18
CA VAL A 56 -10.30 -11.37 3.40
C VAL A 56 -11.64 -11.36 4.12
N LEU A 57 -12.32 -10.23 4.16
CA LEU A 57 -13.68 -10.13 4.71
C LEU A 57 -14.62 -11.09 3.99
N SER A 58 -14.65 -11.04 2.67
CA SER A 58 -15.48 -11.92 1.83
C SER A 58 -15.17 -13.40 2.10
N TRP A 59 -13.88 -13.76 2.17
CA TRP A 59 -13.43 -15.10 2.50
C TRP A 59 -13.88 -15.56 3.90
N TYR A 60 -13.79 -14.69 4.93
CA TYR A 60 -14.23 -15.02 6.29
C TYR A 60 -15.75 -15.19 6.37
N VAL A 61 -16.51 -14.31 5.71
CA VAL A 61 -17.98 -14.41 5.65
C VAL A 61 -18.41 -15.74 5.00
N GLU A 62 -17.83 -16.11 3.90
CA GLU A 62 -18.09 -17.36 3.20
C GLU A 62 -17.69 -18.57 4.04
N ARG A 63 -16.50 -18.55 4.63
CA ARG A 63 -15.93 -19.67 5.38
C ARG A 63 -16.66 -19.96 6.68
N PHE A 64 -17.13 -18.92 7.40
CA PHE A 64 -17.80 -19.04 8.70
C PHE A 64 -19.31 -18.83 8.62
N GLN A 65 -19.83 -18.56 7.42
CA GLN A 65 -21.26 -18.38 7.12
C GLN A 65 -21.95 -17.38 8.07
N THR A 66 -21.23 -16.32 8.44
CA THR A 66 -21.75 -15.24 9.27
C THR A 66 -21.13 -13.90 8.87
N ARG A 67 -21.96 -12.90 8.64
CA ARG A 67 -21.53 -11.51 8.41
C ARG A 67 -21.46 -10.71 9.70
N GLN A 68 -22.28 -11.06 10.67
CA GLN A 68 -22.55 -10.26 11.88
C GLN A 68 -21.36 -10.08 12.84
N LYS A 69 -20.25 -10.81 12.64
CA LYS A 69 -19.06 -10.71 13.49
C LYS A 69 -17.86 -10.04 12.79
N PHE A 70 -17.99 -9.69 11.53
CA PHE A 70 -16.89 -9.15 10.77
C PHE A 70 -17.12 -7.68 10.43
N LEU A 71 -16.14 -6.85 10.81
CA LEU A 71 -16.09 -5.42 10.55
C LEU A 71 -14.97 -5.17 9.55
N PHE A 72 -15.15 -4.20 8.68
CA PHE A 72 -14.11 -3.77 7.76
C PHE A 72 -13.59 -2.40 8.16
N PHE A 73 -12.27 -2.28 8.28
CA PHE A 73 -11.57 -1.01 8.41
C PHE A 73 -10.14 -1.14 7.87
N PRO A 74 -9.81 -0.49 6.75
CA PRO A 74 -8.48 -0.57 6.15
C PRO A 74 -7.43 0.16 6.99
N ILE A 75 -6.14 -0.15 6.78
CA ILE A 75 -5.05 0.56 7.45
C ILE A 75 -4.77 1.85 6.67
N ILE A 76 -5.34 2.95 7.13
CA ILE A 76 -5.26 4.25 6.46
C ILE A 76 -4.87 5.36 7.43
N GLN A 77 -4.23 6.40 6.91
CA GLN A 77 -3.90 7.63 7.61
C GLN A 77 -5.10 8.58 7.61
N LYS A 78 -5.18 9.45 8.61
CA LYS A 78 -6.16 10.54 8.61
C LYS A 78 -5.76 11.57 7.55
N ASP A 79 -6.65 11.79 6.58
CA ASP A 79 -6.38 12.58 5.38
C ASP A 79 -5.79 13.96 5.68
N GLN A 80 -6.44 14.71 6.56
CA GLN A 80 -6.04 16.09 6.88
C GLN A 80 -4.63 16.15 7.50
N ASP A 81 -4.37 15.25 8.46
CA ASP A 81 -3.10 15.24 9.19
C ASP A 81 -1.94 14.85 8.25
N PHE A 82 -2.14 13.83 7.41
CA PHE A 82 -1.11 13.41 6.46
C PHE A 82 -0.88 14.46 5.36
N ARG A 83 -1.94 15.09 4.85
CA ARG A 83 -1.82 16.13 3.84
C ARG A 83 -1.13 17.39 4.36
N LEU A 84 -1.30 17.73 5.63
CA LEU A 84 -0.52 18.81 6.27
C LEU A 84 0.98 18.49 6.30
N LEU A 85 1.36 17.22 6.57
CA LEU A 85 2.76 16.79 6.53
C LEU A 85 3.35 16.88 5.11
N LEU A 86 2.57 16.53 4.08
CA LEU A 86 2.97 16.70 2.67
C LEU A 86 3.15 18.17 2.31
N GLU A 87 2.25 19.05 2.75
CA GLU A 87 2.33 20.49 2.51
C GLU A 87 3.56 21.10 3.15
N ASN A 88 3.84 20.77 4.41
CA ASN A 88 5.03 21.22 5.13
C ASN A 88 6.33 20.76 4.45
N ALA A 89 6.32 19.60 3.78
CA ALA A 89 7.47 19.05 3.07
C ALA A 89 7.70 19.66 1.66
N LEU A 90 6.87 20.56 1.17
CA LEU A 90 7.03 21.16 -0.17
C LEU A 90 8.38 21.87 -0.38
N PRO A 91 8.96 22.60 0.58
CA PRO A 91 10.30 23.18 0.42
C PRO A 91 11.37 22.11 0.19
N VAL A 92 11.35 21.03 0.99
CA VAL A 92 12.27 19.89 0.86
C VAL A 92 12.06 19.17 -0.48
N SER A 93 10.81 19.06 -0.94
CA SER A 93 10.50 18.46 -2.24
C SER A 93 11.14 19.21 -3.42
N ARG A 94 11.21 20.55 -3.36
CA ARG A 94 11.91 21.36 -4.38
C ARG A 94 13.42 21.09 -4.37
N ILE A 95 14.02 21.02 -3.18
CA ILE A 95 15.44 20.67 -3.02
C ILE A 95 15.73 19.27 -3.59
N LEU A 96 14.89 18.27 -3.27
CA LEU A 96 15.06 16.91 -3.81
C LEU A 96 14.88 16.85 -5.33
N LYS A 97 13.91 17.60 -5.90
CA LYS A 97 13.75 17.72 -7.36
C LYS A 97 15.05 18.17 -8.02
N ASP A 98 15.67 19.22 -7.47
CA ASP A 98 16.93 19.78 -8.01
C ASP A 98 18.12 18.83 -7.78
N THR A 99 18.24 18.26 -6.57
CA THR A 99 19.29 17.30 -6.19
C THR A 99 19.32 16.06 -7.07
N TYR A 100 18.13 15.53 -7.43
CA TYR A 100 18.00 14.34 -8.27
C TYR A 100 17.82 14.67 -9.76
N HIS A 101 17.94 15.94 -10.17
CA HIS A 101 17.79 16.41 -11.57
C HIS A 101 16.48 15.95 -12.21
N LEU A 102 15.36 16.13 -11.50
CA LEU A 102 14.04 15.63 -11.91
C LEU A 102 13.22 16.62 -12.75
N GLU A 103 13.79 17.76 -13.13
CA GLU A 103 13.10 18.75 -13.98
C GLU A 103 12.68 18.10 -15.32
N GLY A 104 11.38 18.15 -15.62
CA GLY A 104 10.81 17.55 -16.83
C GLY A 104 10.82 16.01 -16.87
N ARG A 105 11.24 15.33 -15.80
CA ARG A 105 11.22 13.86 -15.69
C ARG A 105 9.85 13.37 -15.22
N GLN A 106 9.53 12.13 -15.55
CA GLN A 106 8.34 11.40 -15.07
C GLN A 106 8.79 10.47 -13.95
N VAL A 107 8.31 10.71 -12.73
CA VAL A 107 8.85 10.05 -11.52
C VAL A 107 7.95 8.92 -11.07
N LEU A 108 8.44 7.68 -11.23
CA LEU A 108 7.89 6.50 -10.59
C LEU A 108 8.51 6.36 -9.20
N LEU A 109 7.71 6.06 -8.20
CA LEU A 109 8.12 6.00 -6.80
C LEU A 109 7.85 4.61 -6.20
N PHE A 110 8.84 4.04 -5.56
CA PHE A 110 8.69 2.95 -4.61
C PHE A 110 9.12 3.41 -3.22
N VAL A 111 8.34 3.08 -2.20
CA VAL A 111 8.68 3.33 -0.79
C VAL A 111 8.55 2.04 -0.01
N GLY A 112 9.63 1.61 0.64
CA GLY A 112 9.63 0.41 1.45
C GLY A 112 11.00 -0.21 1.67
N ARG A 113 11.06 -1.32 2.41
CA ARG A 113 12.29 -2.07 2.59
C ARG A 113 12.71 -2.74 1.27
N LEU A 114 14.00 -2.72 0.97
CA LEU A 114 14.56 -3.38 -0.22
C LEU A 114 14.86 -4.86 0.10
N ILE A 115 13.80 -5.67 0.17
CA ILE A 115 13.83 -7.09 0.55
C ILE A 115 13.03 -7.93 -0.45
N ASP A 116 13.26 -9.24 -0.45
CA ASP A 116 12.75 -10.18 -1.45
C ASP A 116 11.24 -10.11 -1.67
N ILE A 117 10.44 -10.11 -0.60
CA ILE A 117 8.98 -10.07 -0.71
C ILE A 117 8.43 -8.83 -1.42
N LYS A 118 9.24 -7.78 -1.58
CA LYS A 118 8.87 -6.56 -2.31
C LYS A 118 9.03 -6.67 -3.83
N ASN A 119 9.62 -7.78 -4.33
CA ASN A 119 9.66 -8.12 -5.76
C ASN A 119 10.32 -7.04 -6.64
N LEU A 120 11.42 -6.44 -6.15
CA LEU A 120 12.00 -5.24 -6.76
C LEU A 120 12.81 -5.53 -8.03
N PHE A 121 13.37 -6.74 -8.19
CA PHE A 121 13.98 -7.16 -9.45
C PHE A 121 12.93 -7.25 -10.57
N PHE A 122 11.75 -7.77 -10.25
CA PHE A 122 10.62 -7.80 -11.17
C PHE A 122 10.20 -6.39 -11.60
N LEU A 123 10.16 -5.42 -10.67
CA LEU A 123 9.88 -4.02 -10.98
C LEU A 123 10.95 -3.42 -11.92
N LEU A 124 12.23 -3.65 -11.64
CA LEU A 124 13.33 -3.20 -12.51
C LEU A 124 13.23 -3.78 -13.92
N ASP A 125 12.93 -5.08 -14.01
CA ASP A 125 12.78 -5.77 -15.29
C ASP A 125 11.57 -5.25 -16.09
N ALA A 126 10.42 -5.00 -15.44
CA ALA A 126 9.25 -4.39 -16.08
C ALA A 126 9.55 -2.96 -16.53
N PHE A 127 10.23 -2.18 -15.70
CA PHE A 127 10.65 -0.82 -16.02
C PHE A 127 11.61 -0.78 -17.21
N ALA A 128 12.53 -1.76 -17.32
CA ALA A 128 13.45 -1.86 -18.47
C ALA A 128 12.73 -2.07 -19.82
N LEU A 129 11.53 -2.65 -19.82
CA LEU A 129 10.72 -2.82 -21.02
C LEU A 129 10.13 -1.50 -21.52
N VAL A 130 9.82 -0.58 -20.62
CA VAL A 130 9.10 0.66 -20.94
C VAL A 130 10.01 1.89 -21.07
N VAL A 131 11.15 1.93 -20.39
CA VAL A 131 12.03 3.10 -20.32
C VAL A 131 12.55 3.55 -21.70
N LYS A 132 12.70 2.63 -22.64
CA LYS A 132 13.14 2.96 -24.02
C LYS A 132 12.12 3.81 -24.74
N ARG A 133 10.82 3.57 -24.51
CA ARG A 133 9.71 4.37 -25.07
C ARG A 133 9.50 5.66 -24.27
N TYR A 134 9.81 5.63 -22.96
CA TYR A 134 9.64 6.76 -22.04
C TYR A 134 10.98 7.21 -21.44
N PRO A 135 11.89 7.83 -22.23
CA PRO A 135 13.25 8.16 -21.80
C PRO A 135 13.30 9.24 -20.71
N LYS A 136 12.19 9.89 -20.41
CA LYS A 136 12.05 10.83 -19.28
C LYS A 136 11.69 10.14 -17.98
N ALA A 137 11.33 8.87 -18.01
CA ALA A 137 10.96 8.12 -16.82
C ALA A 137 12.17 7.90 -15.90
N ILE A 138 11.94 8.10 -14.60
CA ILE A 138 12.87 7.83 -13.50
C ILE A 138 12.14 6.94 -12.49
N LEU A 139 12.79 5.87 -12.06
CA LEU A 139 12.33 5.03 -10.96
C LEU A 139 13.13 5.40 -9.69
N LEU A 140 12.44 5.96 -8.70
CA LEU A 140 12.99 6.38 -7.42
C LEU A 140 12.67 5.35 -6.35
N PHE A 141 13.70 4.66 -5.84
CA PHE A 141 13.60 3.77 -4.69
C PHE A 141 13.88 4.54 -3.40
N VAL A 142 12.90 4.56 -2.49
CA VAL A 142 13.02 5.16 -1.16
C VAL A 142 12.93 4.08 -0.11
N GLY A 143 14.05 3.80 0.54
CA GLY A 143 14.19 2.73 1.52
C GLY A 143 15.57 2.13 1.51
N ASP A 144 15.74 1.09 2.33
CA ASP A 144 16.98 0.33 2.44
C ASP A 144 16.67 -1.14 2.74
N GLY A 145 17.65 -2.02 2.54
CA GLY A 145 17.51 -3.45 2.79
C GLY A 145 18.66 -4.26 2.19
N ASP A 146 18.63 -5.55 2.47
CA ASP A 146 19.67 -6.52 2.07
C ASP A 146 19.83 -6.69 0.56
N GLN A 147 18.80 -6.33 -0.22
CA GLN A 147 18.86 -6.41 -1.68
C GLN A 147 19.44 -5.18 -2.37
N ARG A 148 19.73 -4.07 -1.65
CA ARG A 148 20.11 -2.80 -2.25
C ARG A 148 21.24 -2.92 -3.27
N GLU A 149 22.39 -3.45 -2.86
CA GLU A 149 23.55 -3.57 -3.75
C GLU A 149 23.28 -4.49 -4.96
N ALA A 150 22.48 -5.54 -4.76
CA ALA A 150 22.11 -6.44 -5.85
C ALA A 150 21.19 -5.77 -6.86
N LEU A 151 20.25 -4.92 -6.40
CA LEU A 151 19.35 -4.12 -7.24
C LEU A 151 20.12 -3.04 -8.01
N GLU A 152 21.10 -2.36 -7.39
CA GLU A 152 21.95 -1.37 -8.05
C GLU A 152 22.73 -2.04 -9.20
N ARG A 153 23.40 -3.17 -8.93
CA ARG A 153 24.10 -3.96 -9.97
C ARG A 153 23.16 -4.48 -11.08
N HIS A 154 21.93 -4.84 -10.73
CA HIS A 154 20.93 -5.29 -11.71
C HIS A 154 20.48 -4.13 -12.60
N ALA A 155 20.25 -2.97 -12.05
CA ALA A 155 19.90 -1.77 -12.80
C ALA A 155 21.02 -1.38 -13.79
N GLU A 156 22.29 -1.39 -13.36
CA GLU A 156 23.45 -1.13 -14.22
C GLU A 156 23.54 -2.11 -15.40
N ARG A 157 23.44 -3.41 -15.12
CA ARG A 157 23.49 -4.48 -16.15
C ARG A 157 22.38 -4.36 -17.19
N ASN A 158 21.22 -3.84 -16.80
CA ASN A 158 20.08 -3.62 -17.70
C ASN A 158 20.09 -2.23 -18.37
N GLY A 159 21.17 -1.44 -18.21
CA GLY A 159 21.30 -0.13 -18.83
C GLY A 159 20.39 0.95 -18.19
N LEU A 160 19.99 0.73 -16.94
CA LEU A 160 19.07 1.62 -16.21
C LEU A 160 19.80 2.64 -15.30
N ALA A 161 21.14 2.70 -15.31
CA ALA A 161 21.93 3.53 -14.40
C ALA A 161 21.49 5.01 -14.39
N ASN A 162 21.06 5.56 -15.54
CA ASN A 162 20.59 6.94 -15.66
C ASN A 162 19.08 7.10 -15.44
N HIS A 163 18.37 6.02 -15.11
CA HIS A 163 16.92 5.98 -14.97
C HIS A 163 16.45 5.48 -13.61
N VAL A 164 17.38 5.06 -12.73
CA VAL A 164 17.06 4.55 -11.39
C VAL A 164 17.86 5.33 -10.36
N ILE A 165 17.17 5.75 -9.31
CA ILE A 165 17.75 6.46 -8.17
C ILE A 165 17.46 5.68 -6.90
N PHE A 166 18.50 5.34 -6.14
CA PHE A 166 18.38 4.75 -4.80
C PHE A 166 18.61 5.83 -3.74
N ALA A 167 17.53 6.44 -3.25
CA ALA A 167 17.57 7.57 -2.32
C ALA A 167 17.95 7.18 -0.88
N GLY A 168 18.02 5.88 -0.59
CA GLY A 168 18.21 5.37 0.76
C GLY A 168 16.97 5.54 1.64
N LYS A 169 17.10 5.19 2.92
CA LYS A 169 16.00 5.33 3.90
C LYS A 169 15.71 6.81 4.16
N LYS A 170 14.44 7.19 4.05
CA LYS A 170 13.94 8.53 4.38
C LYS A 170 12.92 8.46 5.51
N GLN A 171 12.80 9.54 6.30
CA GLN A 171 11.85 9.67 7.41
C GLN A 171 11.40 11.13 7.53
N GLY A 172 10.24 11.37 8.18
CA GLY A 172 9.70 12.71 8.39
C GLY A 172 9.55 13.49 7.08
N GLU A 173 9.95 14.74 7.06
CA GLU A 173 9.78 15.65 5.91
C GLU A 173 10.46 15.12 4.64
N ASP A 174 11.63 14.47 4.74
CA ASP A 174 12.31 13.87 3.59
C ASP A 174 11.46 12.77 2.93
N LEU A 175 10.74 11.96 3.72
CA LEU A 175 9.85 10.93 3.19
C LEU A 175 8.64 11.55 2.49
N TYR A 176 8.00 12.53 3.13
CA TYR A 176 6.86 13.24 2.55
C TYR A 176 7.26 14.00 1.29
N ALA A 177 8.47 14.55 1.26
CA ALA A 177 9.04 15.17 0.07
C ALA A 177 9.19 14.17 -1.10
N CYS A 178 9.57 12.92 -0.83
CA CYS A 178 9.62 11.87 -1.85
C CYS A 178 8.22 11.56 -2.40
N TYR A 179 7.18 11.50 -1.56
CA TYR A 179 5.80 11.35 -2.03
C TYR A 179 5.33 12.53 -2.89
N ASN A 180 5.71 13.76 -2.55
CA ASN A 180 5.36 14.95 -3.33
C ASN A 180 5.97 14.93 -4.74
N ILE A 181 7.20 14.45 -4.91
CA ILE A 181 7.86 14.35 -6.23
C ILE A 181 7.42 13.10 -7.01
N GLY A 182 6.96 12.03 -6.35
CA GLY A 182 6.43 10.84 -7.01
C GLY A 182 5.13 11.13 -7.76
N GLN A 183 5.01 10.71 -9.00
CA GLN A 183 3.81 10.90 -9.83
C GLN A 183 3.05 9.58 -9.98
N ILE A 184 3.78 8.49 -10.18
CA ILE A 184 3.25 7.12 -10.22
C ILE A 184 3.89 6.36 -9.07
N PHE A 185 3.09 5.78 -8.19
CA PHE A 185 3.57 4.94 -7.11
C PHE A 185 3.41 3.47 -7.50
N VAL A 186 4.38 2.61 -7.16
CA VAL A 186 4.33 1.18 -7.49
C VAL A 186 4.59 0.33 -6.25
N LEU A 187 3.66 -0.56 -5.91
CA LEU A 187 3.83 -1.59 -4.89
C LEU A 187 3.84 -2.99 -5.55
N PRO A 188 5.02 -3.55 -5.91
CA PRO A 188 5.11 -4.77 -6.70
C PRO A 188 5.18 -6.06 -5.87
N SER A 189 4.94 -5.99 -4.56
CA SER A 189 5.10 -7.10 -3.62
C SER A 189 4.37 -8.36 -4.08
N TYR A 190 5.02 -9.50 -4.00
CA TYR A 190 4.36 -10.80 -4.17
C TYR A 190 3.82 -11.35 -2.83
N TYR A 191 4.16 -10.70 -1.72
CA TYR A 191 3.60 -10.96 -0.41
C TYR A 191 3.50 -9.65 0.37
N GLU A 192 2.27 -9.23 0.67
CA GLU A 192 1.99 -8.00 1.40
C GLU A 192 0.71 -8.15 2.22
N ARG A 193 0.79 -7.97 3.54
CA ARG A 193 -0.40 -8.07 4.39
C ARG A 193 -1.40 -6.98 4.08
N PHE A 194 -0.93 -5.73 4.09
CA PHE A 194 -1.76 -4.60 3.70
C PHE A 194 -1.03 -3.71 2.69
N GLY A 195 0.04 -3.03 3.09
CA GLY A 195 0.76 -2.06 2.26
C GLY A 195 0.28 -0.63 2.50
N ALA A 196 0.39 -0.13 3.75
CA ALA A 196 -0.07 1.21 4.13
C ALA A 196 0.52 2.34 3.27
N VAL A 197 1.70 2.13 2.66
CA VAL A 197 2.33 3.05 1.70
C VAL A 197 1.46 3.36 0.48
N VAL A 198 0.49 2.49 0.13
CA VAL A 198 -0.50 2.75 -0.94
C VAL A 198 -1.43 3.88 -0.53
N ASN A 199 -1.95 3.86 0.70
CA ASN A 199 -2.76 4.96 1.23
C ASN A 199 -1.97 6.27 1.25
N GLU A 200 -0.71 6.24 1.71
CA GLU A 200 0.17 7.40 1.72
C GLU A 200 0.38 7.98 0.31
N ALA A 201 0.61 7.12 -0.69
CA ALA A 201 0.79 7.51 -2.08
C ALA A 201 -0.51 8.13 -2.68
N LEU A 202 -1.67 7.55 -2.40
CA LEU A 202 -2.96 8.09 -2.84
C LEU A 202 -3.25 9.44 -2.20
N LEU A 203 -3.00 9.61 -0.90
CA LEU A 203 -3.11 10.89 -0.20
C LEU A 203 -2.16 11.95 -0.76
N ALA A 204 -0.96 11.53 -1.20
CA ALA A 204 0.00 12.39 -1.89
C ALA A 204 -0.37 12.69 -3.35
N GLY A 205 -1.45 12.11 -3.88
CA GLY A 205 -1.93 12.33 -5.24
C GLY A 205 -1.16 11.55 -6.31
N CYS A 206 -0.45 10.49 -5.95
CA CYS A 206 0.19 9.60 -6.91
C CYS A 206 -0.86 8.73 -7.62
N TYR A 207 -0.68 8.47 -8.91
CA TYR A 207 -1.36 7.35 -9.58
C TYR A 207 -0.72 6.06 -9.10
N THR A 208 -1.51 5.12 -8.58
CA THR A 208 -0.94 4.00 -7.81
C THR A 208 -1.12 2.66 -8.50
N LEU A 209 -0.01 2.03 -8.87
CA LEU A 209 0.03 0.66 -9.38
C LEU A 209 0.27 -0.30 -8.21
N CYS A 210 -0.71 -1.12 -7.90
CA CYS A 210 -0.68 -2.01 -6.75
C CYS A 210 -0.81 -3.47 -7.17
N SER A 211 0.02 -4.34 -6.60
CA SER A 211 -0.12 -5.78 -6.76
C SER A 211 -1.48 -6.26 -6.23
N VAL A 212 -2.15 -7.14 -6.98
CA VAL A 212 -3.46 -7.73 -6.58
C VAL A 212 -3.40 -8.52 -5.28
N VAL A 213 -2.21 -8.98 -4.84
CA VAL A 213 -2.06 -9.74 -3.59
C VAL A 213 -1.86 -8.85 -2.36
N ALA A 214 -1.69 -7.54 -2.53
CA ALA A 214 -1.58 -6.62 -1.41
C ALA A 214 -2.96 -6.31 -0.82
N GLY A 215 -3.08 -6.30 0.51
CA GLY A 215 -4.34 -5.96 1.17
C GLY A 215 -4.84 -4.56 0.81
N ALA A 216 -3.94 -3.62 0.52
CA ALA A 216 -4.26 -2.26 0.07
C ALA A 216 -4.79 -2.19 -1.38
N ALA A 217 -4.86 -3.31 -2.11
CA ALA A 217 -5.54 -3.38 -3.41
C ALA A 217 -6.99 -2.91 -3.31
N CYS A 218 -7.65 -3.09 -2.15
CA CYS A 218 -9.00 -2.59 -1.87
C CYS A 218 -9.14 -1.05 -1.92
N LEU A 219 -8.03 -0.29 -1.90
CA LEU A 219 -8.02 1.17 -2.03
C LEU A 219 -7.93 1.64 -3.48
N ILE A 220 -7.66 0.72 -4.41
CA ILE A 220 -7.49 1.05 -5.83
C ILE A 220 -8.84 1.00 -6.55
N GLU A 221 -9.18 2.12 -7.17
CA GLU A 221 -10.27 2.22 -8.14
C GLU A 221 -9.65 2.26 -9.54
N PRO A 222 -9.72 1.14 -10.31
CA PRO A 222 -9.05 1.02 -11.60
C PRO A 222 -9.34 2.20 -12.54
N ARG A 223 -8.32 2.73 -13.18
CA ARG A 223 -8.34 3.88 -14.10
C ARG A 223 -8.78 5.23 -13.50
N LYS A 224 -9.02 5.30 -12.19
CA LYS A 224 -9.34 6.56 -11.48
C LYS A 224 -8.15 7.03 -10.64
N ASN A 225 -7.76 6.22 -9.67
CA ASN A 225 -6.66 6.55 -8.76
C ASN A 225 -5.43 5.66 -8.95
N GLY A 226 -5.55 4.60 -9.74
CA GLY A 226 -4.51 3.63 -9.98
C GLY A 226 -4.99 2.45 -10.81
N ASP A 227 -4.18 1.41 -10.87
CA ASP A 227 -4.53 0.11 -11.43
C ASP A 227 -3.93 -1.04 -10.62
N LEU A 228 -4.52 -2.22 -10.78
CA LEU A 228 -4.03 -3.47 -10.21
C LEU A 228 -3.27 -4.25 -11.28
N PHE A 229 -2.26 -5.02 -10.83
CA PHE A 229 -1.50 -5.91 -11.71
C PHE A 229 -1.13 -7.23 -11.01
N ASP A 230 -0.91 -8.27 -11.81
CA ASP A 230 -0.42 -9.57 -11.34
C ASP A 230 1.09 -9.50 -11.05
N PRO A 231 1.55 -9.70 -9.80
CA PRO A 231 2.96 -9.69 -9.46
C PRO A 231 3.79 -10.85 -10.06
N ALA A 232 3.17 -11.78 -10.76
CA ALA A 232 3.82 -12.82 -11.53
C ALA A 232 3.93 -12.49 -13.03
N SER A 233 3.22 -11.47 -13.53
CA SER A 233 3.21 -11.07 -14.94
C SER A 233 3.96 -9.77 -15.18
N LYS A 234 5.23 -9.88 -15.63
CA LYS A 234 6.07 -8.72 -15.96
C LYS A 234 5.49 -7.86 -17.09
N THR A 235 4.82 -8.49 -18.05
CA THR A 235 4.16 -7.80 -19.17
C THR A 235 2.97 -6.99 -18.68
N ASP A 236 2.17 -7.52 -17.78
CA ASP A 236 1.04 -6.79 -17.18
C ASP A 236 1.52 -5.54 -16.45
N LEU A 237 2.54 -5.64 -15.59
CA LEU A 237 3.13 -4.46 -14.95
C LEU A 237 3.71 -3.47 -15.97
N ALA A 238 4.41 -3.96 -17.01
CA ALA A 238 4.97 -3.09 -18.03
C ALA A 238 3.89 -2.33 -18.81
N GLU A 239 2.77 -2.96 -19.13
CA GLU A 239 1.60 -2.33 -19.76
C GLU A 239 1.01 -1.24 -18.84
N LYS A 240 0.80 -1.54 -17.56
CA LYS A 240 0.30 -0.57 -16.59
C LYS A 240 1.26 0.60 -16.35
N LEU A 241 2.57 0.35 -16.35
CA LEU A 241 3.59 1.40 -16.32
C LEU A 241 3.52 2.30 -17.57
N ALA A 242 3.35 1.71 -18.76
CA ALA A 242 3.24 2.45 -19.99
C ALA A 242 1.97 3.31 -20.01
N GLU A 243 0.80 2.76 -19.65
CA GLU A 243 -0.46 3.50 -19.54
C GLU A 243 -0.32 4.70 -18.57
N GLY A 244 0.23 4.49 -17.38
CA GLY A 244 0.44 5.57 -16.41
C GLY A 244 1.42 6.64 -16.89
N LEU A 245 2.44 6.27 -17.66
CA LEU A 245 3.42 7.20 -18.21
C LEU A 245 2.88 8.00 -19.41
N GLU A 246 1.93 7.48 -20.17
CA GLU A 246 1.27 8.22 -21.27
C GLU A 246 0.54 9.47 -20.77
N ASP A 247 -0.16 9.33 -19.63
CA ASP A 247 -0.94 10.40 -19.02
C ASP A 247 -0.10 11.28 -18.06
N CYS A 248 1.16 10.92 -17.84
CA CYS A 248 2.02 11.60 -16.89
C CYS A 248 2.86 12.68 -17.55
N GLU A 249 2.59 13.94 -17.25
CA GLU A 249 3.48 15.03 -17.65
C GLU A 249 4.79 15.01 -16.85
N GLY A 250 5.87 15.49 -17.47
CA GLY A 250 7.15 15.64 -16.77
C GLY A 250 7.05 16.64 -15.61
N LEU A 251 7.73 16.33 -14.51
CA LEU A 251 7.72 17.12 -13.27
C LEU A 251 8.31 18.51 -13.50
N ARG A 252 7.51 19.56 -13.45
CA ARG A 252 7.93 20.95 -13.62
C ARG A 252 7.85 21.75 -12.32
N GLN A 253 6.68 21.75 -11.70
CA GLN A 253 6.44 22.45 -10.45
C GLN A 253 6.14 21.49 -9.32
N ILE A 254 6.63 21.81 -8.15
CA ILE A 254 6.27 21.09 -6.91
C ILE A 254 5.13 21.83 -6.23
N SER A 255 4.00 21.17 -6.17
CA SER A 255 2.80 21.62 -5.47
C SER A 255 2.10 20.44 -4.81
N LEU A 256 1.24 20.71 -3.85
CA LEU A 256 0.41 19.68 -3.25
C LEU A 256 -0.62 19.19 -4.30
N LYS A 257 -0.45 17.94 -4.73
CA LYS A 257 -1.35 17.30 -5.70
C LYS A 257 -2.72 17.01 -5.07
N ALA A 258 -3.77 16.83 -5.87
CA ALA A 258 -5.08 16.41 -5.41
C ALA A 258 -5.00 15.02 -4.71
N ASN A 259 -5.73 14.88 -3.60
CA ASN A 259 -5.93 13.58 -2.96
C ASN A 259 -6.64 12.61 -3.92
N LYS A 260 -6.13 11.41 -4.04
CA LYS A 260 -6.69 10.36 -4.92
C LYS A 260 -7.37 9.22 -4.16
N MET A 261 -7.57 9.33 -2.84
CA MET A 261 -8.38 8.37 -2.09
C MET A 261 -9.84 8.40 -2.58
N GLY A 262 -10.41 7.23 -2.82
CA GLY A 262 -11.83 7.08 -3.19
C GLY A 262 -12.77 7.44 -2.04
N TYR A 263 -12.38 7.07 -0.80
CA TYR A 263 -13.09 7.39 0.43
C TYR A 263 -12.14 8.08 1.41
N SER A 264 -12.63 9.12 2.11
CA SER A 264 -11.88 9.77 3.18
C SER A 264 -11.82 8.89 4.43
N TYR A 265 -10.86 9.18 5.32
CA TYR A 265 -10.79 8.55 6.64
C TYR A 265 -12.12 8.69 7.41
N ASP A 266 -12.76 9.84 7.39
CA ASP A 266 -14.02 10.07 8.10
C ASP A 266 -15.17 9.23 7.53
N GLN A 267 -15.22 9.01 6.20
CA GLN A 267 -16.20 8.12 5.58
C GLN A 267 -15.98 6.65 6.02
N TYR A 268 -14.73 6.20 6.11
CA TYR A 268 -14.41 4.86 6.65
C TYR A 268 -14.81 4.74 8.12
N ILE A 269 -14.56 5.76 8.94
CA ILE A 269 -14.96 5.81 10.36
C ILE A 269 -16.48 5.72 10.51
N ILE A 270 -17.23 6.51 9.76
CA ILE A 270 -18.70 6.48 9.79
C ILE A 270 -19.21 5.08 9.40
N SER A 271 -18.68 4.52 8.32
CA SER A 271 -19.03 3.16 7.88
C SER A 271 -18.72 2.11 8.95
N PHE A 272 -17.55 2.21 9.59
CA PHE A 272 -17.13 1.33 10.67
C PHE A 272 -18.08 1.39 11.88
N PHE A 273 -18.44 2.59 12.34
CA PHE A 273 -19.38 2.75 13.46
C PHE A 273 -20.79 2.24 13.12
N ASN A 274 -21.26 2.39 11.89
CA ASN A 274 -22.52 1.79 11.46
C ASN A 274 -22.48 0.26 11.52
N GLN A 275 -21.38 -0.35 11.09
CA GLN A 275 -21.16 -1.79 11.20
C GLN A 275 -21.08 -2.22 12.69
N LEU A 276 -20.36 -1.46 13.52
CA LEU A 276 -20.21 -1.74 14.95
C LEU A 276 -21.55 -1.72 15.68
N ASN A 277 -22.36 -0.70 15.42
CA ASN A 277 -23.70 -0.57 16.04
C ASN A 277 -24.61 -1.75 15.65
N SER A 278 -24.48 -2.30 14.45
CA SER A 278 -25.24 -3.47 14.03
C SER A 278 -24.84 -4.77 14.74
N ILE A 279 -23.68 -4.79 15.42
CA ILE A 279 -23.18 -5.94 16.17
C ILE A 279 -23.51 -5.82 17.67
N ILE A 280 -23.50 -4.59 18.21
CA ILE A 280 -23.64 -4.34 19.66
C ILE A 280 -25.12 -4.10 20.03
N GLY A 281 -25.92 -3.52 19.11
CA GLY A 281 -27.35 -3.27 19.30
C GLY A 281 -28.16 -4.52 19.14
#